data_15d7476ba0ebaffe0bde5747fe571ded
#
_entry.id   15d7476ba0ebaffe0bde5747fe571ded
#
_cell.length_a   1.000
_cell.length_b   1.000
_cell.length_c   1.000
_cell.angle_alpha   90.00
_cell.angle_beta   90.00
_cell.angle_gamma   90.00
#
_symmetry.space_group_name_H-M   'P 1'
#
loop_
_entity.id
_entity.type
_entity.pdbx_description
1 polymer ?
#
loop_
_entity_poly.entity_id
_entity_poly.type
_entity_poly.pdbx_seq_one_letter_code
_entity_poly.pdbx_strand_id
1 'polypeptide(L)'
;TEDSIQSLSPLQFTRLRPGVYCGSTEYSTQLLIEIVSNAIDEFKAGHGDTIKVDITKDNVIIVEDNGQGFIPNAIREDGKTILEASFGVLNTSGKYDDDGVYEGTALGLNGIGSKLATYLSHWLEVITHRGGKYEHVWFKEGEFVKRECGDWNNKDNPSGTLVQWQPSEEFFTHTEVNLNTIKQLFKVLVCLCPGLKILLNGEEYYSANGLTDLV
;
A
#
# COMPACT_ATOMS: atom_id res chain seq x y z
N THR A 1 13.58 18.62 -36.97
CA THR A 1 12.38 18.81 -36.16
C THR A 1 12.60 18.16 -34.83
N GLU A 2 13.14 18.95 -33.87
CA GLU A 2 13.56 18.49 -32.52
C GLU A 2 12.43 18.45 -31.47
N ASP A 3 11.18 18.58 -31.88
CA ASP A 3 10.02 18.76 -30.98
C ASP A 3 9.21 17.48 -30.63
N SER A 4 9.75 16.28 -30.85
CA SER A 4 8.96 15.06 -30.71
C SER A 4 9.29 14.18 -29.49
N ILE A 5 10.17 14.57 -28.60
CA ILE A 5 10.47 13.83 -27.37
C ILE A 5 9.77 14.52 -26.19
N GLN A 6 8.48 14.21 -25.99
CA GLN A 6 7.79 14.56 -24.76
C GLN A 6 8.21 13.55 -23.68
N SER A 7 8.88 14.03 -22.63
CA SER A 7 9.12 13.23 -21.43
C SER A 7 7.82 13.15 -20.63
N LEU A 8 7.20 11.97 -20.58
CA LEU A 8 6.04 11.72 -19.73
C LEU A 8 6.47 11.72 -18.26
N SER A 9 5.66 12.31 -17.38
CA SER A 9 5.85 12.12 -15.96
C SER A 9 5.63 10.64 -15.58
N PRO A 10 6.18 10.18 -14.46
CA PRO A 10 5.95 8.81 -13.99
C PRO A 10 4.46 8.45 -13.85
N LEU A 11 3.64 9.38 -13.36
CA LEU A 11 2.19 9.24 -13.28
C LEU A 11 1.59 9.04 -14.69
N GLN A 12 1.92 9.93 -15.63
CA GLN A 12 1.41 9.84 -17.01
C GLN A 12 1.84 8.54 -17.69
N PHE A 13 3.09 8.10 -17.51
CA PHE A 13 3.57 6.86 -18.07
C PHE A 13 2.85 5.64 -17.49
N THR A 14 2.64 5.60 -16.15
CA THR A 14 1.94 4.51 -15.49
C THR A 14 0.49 4.42 -15.94
N ARG A 15 -0.22 5.56 -16.04
CA ARG A 15 -1.61 5.62 -16.51
C ARG A 15 -1.74 5.23 -17.99
N LEU A 16 -0.76 5.59 -18.82
CA LEU A 16 -0.74 5.22 -20.24
C LEU A 16 -0.45 3.73 -20.46
N ARG A 17 0.35 3.11 -19.59
CA ARG A 17 0.78 1.70 -19.72
C ARG A 17 0.72 0.95 -18.38
N PRO A 18 -0.47 0.81 -17.78
CA PRO A 18 -0.61 0.20 -16.45
C PRO A 18 -0.11 -1.25 -16.42
N GLY A 19 -0.28 -2.01 -17.48
CA GLY A 19 0.18 -3.40 -17.59
C GLY A 19 1.68 -3.60 -17.44
N VAL A 20 2.50 -2.57 -17.67
CA VAL A 20 3.96 -2.64 -17.46
C VAL A 20 4.29 -2.87 -15.97
N TYR A 21 3.49 -2.27 -15.08
CA TYR A 21 3.71 -2.35 -13.64
C TYR A 21 2.81 -3.36 -12.93
N CYS A 22 1.55 -3.51 -13.39
CA CYS A 22 0.60 -4.44 -12.78
C CYS A 22 0.69 -5.86 -13.33
N GLY A 23 1.42 -6.07 -14.45
CA GLY A 23 1.41 -7.33 -15.19
C GLY A 23 0.07 -7.55 -15.90
N SER A 24 -1.03 -7.72 -15.17
CA SER A 24 -2.39 -7.84 -15.71
C SER A 24 -3.25 -6.67 -15.26
N THR A 25 -4.09 -6.19 -16.17
CA THR A 25 -5.13 -5.17 -15.93
C THR A 25 -6.54 -5.78 -15.97
N GLU A 26 -6.65 -7.10 -15.91
CA GLU A 26 -7.96 -7.77 -15.90
C GLU A 26 -8.73 -7.46 -14.61
N TYR A 27 -8.05 -7.53 -13.46
CA TYR A 27 -8.58 -7.21 -12.13
C TYR A 27 -7.69 -6.22 -11.40
N SER A 28 -8.23 -5.45 -10.46
CA SER A 28 -7.46 -4.54 -9.61
C SER A 28 -6.65 -5.25 -8.51
N THR A 29 -6.63 -6.57 -8.51
CA THR A 29 -6.04 -7.43 -7.47
C THR A 29 -4.59 -7.07 -7.12
N GLN A 30 -3.77 -6.69 -8.12
CA GLN A 30 -2.37 -6.34 -7.89
C GLN A 30 -2.22 -5.13 -6.96
N LEU A 31 -3.13 -4.15 -7.03
CA LEU A 31 -3.08 -2.98 -6.14
C LEU A 31 -3.21 -3.40 -4.66
N LEU A 32 -4.12 -4.34 -4.38
CA LEU A 32 -4.28 -4.89 -3.04
C LEU A 32 -3.04 -5.66 -2.58
N ILE A 33 -2.47 -6.50 -3.46
CA ILE A 33 -1.27 -7.28 -3.16
C ILE A 33 -0.12 -6.35 -2.76
N GLU A 34 0.10 -5.25 -3.48
CA GLU A 34 1.16 -4.28 -3.19
C GLU A 34 0.99 -3.60 -1.81
N ILE A 35 -0.23 -3.18 -1.48
CA ILE A 35 -0.50 -2.54 -0.17
C ILE A 35 -0.35 -3.56 0.97
N VAL A 36 -0.88 -4.78 0.82
CA VAL A 36 -0.71 -5.85 1.83
C VAL A 36 0.76 -6.24 1.99
N SER A 37 1.55 -6.26 0.91
CA SER A 37 2.98 -6.55 0.98
C SER A 37 3.74 -5.55 1.84
N ASN A 38 3.39 -4.25 1.78
CA ASN A 38 3.98 -3.24 2.66
C ASN A 38 3.68 -3.50 4.14
N ALA A 39 2.44 -3.91 4.45
CA ALA A 39 2.05 -4.27 5.82
C ALA A 39 2.76 -5.55 6.32
N ILE A 40 3.00 -6.53 5.44
CA ILE A 40 3.79 -7.72 5.75
C ILE A 40 5.26 -7.36 6.02
N ASP A 41 5.81 -6.39 5.33
CA ASP A 41 7.17 -5.91 5.58
C ASP A 41 7.30 -5.27 6.98
N GLU A 42 6.28 -4.56 7.45
CA GLU A 42 6.22 -4.06 8.84
C GLU A 42 6.22 -5.22 9.85
N PHE A 43 5.39 -6.25 9.62
CA PHE A 43 5.39 -7.47 10.45
C PHE A 43 6.77 -8.13 10.49
N LYS A 44 7.43 -8.31 9.33
CA LYS A 44 8.77 -8.91 9.24
C LYS A 44 9.85 -8.08 9.92
N ALA A 45 9.66 -6.76 9.98
CA ALA A 45 10.51 -5.84 10.73
C ALA A 45 10.24 -5.89 12.25
N GLY A 46 9.29 -6.72 12.70
CA GLY A 46 8.93 -6.87 14.12
C GLY A 46 7.90 -5.85 14.61
N HIS A 47 7.18 -5.21 13.70
CA HIS A 47 6.18 -4.22 14.01
C HIS A 47 4.77 -4.70 13.66
N GLY A 48 3.92 -4.82 14.68
CA GLY A 48 2.54 -5.27 14.51
C GLY A 48 2.43 -6.78 14.22
N ASP A 49 1.21 -7.27 14.13
CA ASP A 49 0.89 -8.69 13.91
C ASP A 49 -0.43 -8.91 13.19
N THR A 50 -1.14 -7.82 12.86
CA THR A 50 -2.50 -7.89 12.32
C THR A 50 -2.67 -6.98 11.12
N ILE A 51 -3.20 -7.55 10.03
CA ILE A 51 -3.60 -6.83 8.82
C ILE A 51 -5.10 -7.05 8.62
N LYS A 52 -5.88 -5.97 8.49
CA LYS A 52 -7.29 -6.03 8.14
C LYS A 52 -7.47 -5.57 6.70
N VAL A 53 -8.25 -6.34 5.94
CA VAL A 53 -8.62 -6.04 4.56
C VAL A 53 -10.12 -6.07 4.46
N ASP A 54 -10.72 -4.93 4.15
CA ASP A 54 -12.16 -4.82 3.90
C ASP A 54 -12.40 -4.35 2.46
N ILE A 55 -13.34 -5.00 1.79
CA ILE A 55 -13.78 -4.66 0.44
C ILE A 55 -15.27 -4.38 0.52
N THR A 56 -15.64 -3.13 0.28
CA THR A 56 -17.04 -2.68 0.37
C THR A 56 -17.84 -3.06 -0.88
N LYS A 57 -19.17 -2.93 -0.80
CA LYS A 57 -20.07 -3.15 -1.93
C LYS A 57 -19.85 -2.15 -3.07
N ASP A 58 -19.35 -0.95 -2.74
CA ASP A 58 -19.03 0.11 -3.71
C ASP A 58 -17.60 -0.01 -4.23
N ASN A 59 -16.98 -1.18 -4.01
CA ASN A 59 -15.63 -1.51 -4.45
C ASN A 59 -14.57 -0.55 -3.90
N VAL A 60 -14.76 -0.04 -2.67
CA VAL A 60 -13.70 0.61 -1.91
C VAL A 60 -12.91 -0.47 -1.19
N ILE A 61 -11.60 -0.47 -1.39
CA ILE A 61 -10.69 -1.41 -0.75
C ILE A 61 -10.01 -0.67 0.41
N ILE A 62 -9.98 -1.29 1.58
CA ILE A 62 -9.42 -0.74 2.81
C ILE A 62 -8.42 -1.74 3.36
N VAL A 63 -7.21 -1.30 3.64
CA VAL A 63 -6.17 -2.10 4.31
C VAL A 63 -5.70 -1.33 5.53
N GLU A 64 -5.78 -1.95 6.70
CA GLU A 64 -5.28 -1.41 7.96
C GLU A 64 -4.26 -2.39 8.56
N ASP A 65 -3.09 -1.88 8.96
CA ASP A 65 -2.12 -2.62 9.74
C ASP A 65 -1.90 -1.95 11.11
N ASN A 66 -1.42 -2.73 12.08
CA ASN A 66 -0.98 -2.25 13.38
C ASN A 66 0.55 -2.20 13.49
N GLY A 67 1.24 -1.92 12.40
CA GLY A 67 2.68 -1.72 12.31
C GLY A 67 3.16 -0.47 13.04
N GLN A 68 4.41 -0.07 12.82
CA GLN A 68 4.91 1.14 13.49
C GLN A 68 4.34 2.44 12.91
N GLY A 69 3.83 2.43 11.68
CA GLY A 69 3.38 3.60 10.95
C GLY A 69 4.52 4.55 10.56
N PHE A 70 4.23 5.50 9.71
CA PHE A 70 5.15 6.60 9.37
C PHE A 70 5.21 7.61 10.52
N ILE A 71 6.31 8.38 10.60
CA ILE A 71 6.40 9.52 11.52
C ILE A 71 5.51 10.64 10.96
N PRO A 72 4.40 11.01 11.65
CA PRO A 72 3.50 12.02 11.13
C PRO A 72 4.20 13.37 10.96
N ASN A 73 3.88 14.05 9.85
CA ASN A 73 4.43 15.37 9.50
C ASN A 73 5.97 15.42 9.39
N ALA A 74 6.64 14.29 9.13
CA ALA A 74 8.07 14.27 8.86
C ALA A 74 8.33 14.84 7.45
N ILE A 75 8.92 16.04 7.37
CA ILE A 75 9.16 16.80 6.14
C ILE A 75 10.50 16.40 5.54
N ARG A 76 10.52 16.15 4.25
CA ARG A 76 11.70 15.90 3.42
C ARG A 76 12.30 17.21 2.91
N GLU A 77 13.49 17.13 2.31
CA GLU A 77 14.17 18.27 1.68
C GLU A 77 13.36 18.95 0.56
N ASP A 78 12.51 18.16 -0.16
CA ASP A 78 11.63 18.65 -1.21
C ASP A 78 10.33 19.31 -0.70
N GLY A 79 10.17 19.45 0.62
CA GLY A 79 9.01 20.07 1.29
C GLY A 79 7.80 19.16 1.41
N LYS A 80 7.85 17.94 0.87
CA LYS A 80 6.78 16.92 1.03
C LYS A 80 6.97 16.16 2.33
N THR A 81 5.90 15.58 2.87
CA THR A 81 6.07 14.62 3.96
C THR A 81 6.57 13.27 3.43
N ILE A 82 7.16 12.46 4.33
CA ILE A 82 7.55 11.09 3.99
C ILE A 82 6.33 10.30 3.52
N LEU A 83 5.17 10.46 4.20
CA LEU A 83 3.91 9.79 3.82
C LEU A 83 3.44 10.22 2.43
N GLU A 84 3.37 11.53 2.16
CA GLU A 84 2.99 12.06 0.84
C GLU A 84 3.91 11.51 -0.27
N ALA A 85 5.21 11.55 -0.06
CA ALA A 85 6.18 11.07 -1.04
C ALA A 85 6.11 9.55 -1.25
N SER A 86 5.84 8.77 -0.18
CA SER A 86 5.73 7.31 -0.25
C SER A 86 4.56 6.83 -1.10
N PHE A 87 3.51 7.61 -1.21
CA PHE A 87 2.33 7.29 -2.01
C PHE A 87 2.25 8.08 -3.33
N GLY A 88 2.85 9.27 -3.42
CA GLY A 88 2.69 10.18 -4.56
C GLY A 88 3.90 10.33 -5.47
N VAL A 89 5.12 9.93 -5.06
CA VAL A 89 6.34 10.16 -5.85
C VAL A 89 7.06 8.86 -6.17
N LEU A 90 7.20 8.52 -7.46
CA LEU A 90 8.00 7.36 -7.90
C LEU A 90 9.46 7.49 -7.46
N ASN A 91 10.10 6.34 -7.21
CA ASN A 91 11.49 6.22 -6.74
C ASN A 91 11.72 6.84 -5.34
N THR A 92 10.69 6.94 -4.52
CA THR A 92 10.79 7.31 -3.13
C THR A 92 10.46 6.08 -2.29
N SER A 93 11.46 5.49 -1.70
CA SER A 93 11.32 4.42 -0.72
C SER A 93 12.10 4.85 0.51
N GLY A 94 11.50 4.72 1.69
CA GLY A 94 12.22 4.86 2.97
C GLY A 94 13.15 3.69 3.29
N LYS A 95 13.31 2.77 2.31
CA LYS A 95 14.06 1.51 2.42
C LYS A 95 15.41 1.53 1.66
N TYR A 96 15.85 2.69 1.19
CA TYR A 96 17.20 2.88 0.64
C TYR A 96 18.11 3.45 1.73
N ASP A 97 19.30 2.89 1.87
CA ASP A 97 20.36 3.47 2.68
C ASP A 97 20.99 4.72 2.00
N ASP A 98 21.90 5.38 2.69
CA ASP A 98 22.61 6.57 2.17
C ASP A 98 23.44 6.28 0.93
N ASP A 99 23.75 4.99 0.64
CA ASP A 99 24.48 4.51 -0.55
C ASP A 99 23.55 4.08 -1.69
N GLY A 100 22.22 4.22 -1.51
CA GLY A 100 21.21 3.85 -2.51
C GLY A 100 20.96 2.35 -2.62
N VAL A 101 21.39 1.56 -1.64
CA VAL A 101 21.13 0.12 -1.56
C VAL A 101 19.76 -0.12 -0.94
N TYR A 102 18.94 -0.95 -1.59
CA TYR A 102 17.60 -1.29 -1.12
C TYR A 102 17.65 -2.28 0.05
N GLU A 103 17.22 -1.86 1.22
CA GLU A 103 17.16 -2.70 2.43
C GLU A 103 15.83 -3.45 2.61
N GLY A 104 14.95 -3.43 1.62
CA GLY A 104 13.64 -4.10 1.67
C GLY A 104 13.70 -5.60 1.43
N THR A 105 12.77 -6.34 2.03
CA THR A 105 12.57 -7.77 1.75
C THR A 105 11.95 -7.99 0.37
N ALA A 106 12.15 -9.18 -0.22
CA ALA A 106 11.86 -9.54 -1.63
C ALA A 106 10.40 -9.36 -2.12
N LEU A 107 9.46 -8.95 -1.28
CA LEU A 107 8.05 -8.75 -1.65
C LEU A 107 7.74 -7.33 -2.15
N GLY A 108 8.58 -6.32 -1.81
CA GLY A 108 8.39 -4.93 -2.25
C GLY A 108 9.55 -4.42 -3.10
N LEU A 109 9.83 -5.07 -4.24
CA LEU A 109 11.07 -4.94 -5.01
C LEU A 109 11.42 -3.57 -5.60
N ASN A 110 10.49 -2.60 -5.70
CA ASN A 110 10.78 -1.40 -6.49
C ASN A 110 10.31 -0.07 -5.90
N GLY A 111 9.77 -0.01 -4.68
CA GLY A 111 9.20 1.22 -4.11
C GLY A 111 8.07 1.83 -4.97
N ILE A 112 7.45 1.00 -5.83
CA ILE A 112 6.43 1.40 -6.80
C ILE A 112 5.04 1.03 -6.29
N GLY A 113 4.91 -0.01 -5.47
CA GLY A 113 3.64 -0.66 -5.16
C GLY A 113 2.55 0.28 -4.63
N SER A 114 2.84 1.06 -3.60
CA SER A 114 1.87 2.04 -3.05
C SER A 114 1.46 3.09 -4.09
N LYS A 115 2.39 3.49 -4.97
CA LYS A 115 2.13 4.48 -6.02
C LYS A 115 1.22 3.93 -7.11
N LEU A 116 1.25 2.60 -7.39
CA LEU A 116 0.31 1.99 -8.33
C LEU A 116 -1.12 2.14 -7.84
N ALA A 117 -1.37 1.88 -6.55
CA ALA A 117 -2.69 2.09 -5.96
C ALA A 117 -3.14 3.56 -6.10
N THR A 118 -2.22 4.52 -5.85
CA THR A 118 -2.50 5.95 -6.02
C THR A 118 -2.79 6.33 -7.47
N TYR A 119 -1.97 5.86 -8.42
CA TYR A 119 -2.01 6.30 -9.81
C TYR A 119 -3.16 5.67 -10.63
N LEU A 120 -3.62 4.47 -10.24
CA LEU A 120 -4.62 3.70 -10.97
C LEU A 120 -5.98 3.67 -10.25
N SER A 121 -6.22 4.63 -9.37
CA SER A 121 -7.47 4.79 -8.64
C SER A 121 -8.11 6.14 -8.89
N HIS A 122 -9.43 6.24 -8.73
CA HIS A 122 -10.13 7.52 -8.73
C HIS A 122 -9.67 8.40 -7.58
N TRP A 123 -9.50 7.79 -6.42
CA TRP A 123 -8.98 8.44 -5.24
C TRP A 123 -8.27 7.42 -4.34
N LEU A 124 -7.35 7.91 -3.53
CA LEU A 124 -6.70 7.16 -2.46
C LEU A 124 -6.54 8.07 -1.25
N GLU A 125 -6.77 7.51 -0.10
CA GLU A 125 -6.49 8.14 1.18
C GLU A 125 -5.56 7.25 1.99
N VAL A 126 -4.61 7.86 2.66
CA VAL A 126 -3.71 7.17 3.58
C VAL A 126 -3.66 7.90 4.90
N ILE A 127 -3.87 7.16 5.98
CA ILE A 127 -3.76 7.65 7.36
C ILE A 127 -2.66 6.86 8.03
N THR A 128 -1.70 7.55 8.61
CA THR A 128 -0.73 6.94 9.52
C THR A 128 -0.85 7.56 10.88
N HIS A 129 -0.60 6.78 11.93
CA HIS A 129 -0.58 7.27 13.30
C HIS A 129 0.56 6.63 14.08
N ARG A 130 1.25 7.46 14.84
CA ARG A 130 2.42 7.06 15.64
C ARG A 130 2.73 8.12 16.69
N GLY A 131 3.13 7.72 17.91
CA GLY A 131 3.58 8.64 18.94
C GLY A 131 2.52 9.66 19.38
N GLY A 132 1.23 9.28 19.38
CA GLY A 132 0.12 10.15 19.77
C GLY A 132 -0.24 11.22 18.72
N LYS A 133 0.24 11.10 17.50
CA LYS A 133 -0.07 11.99 16.37
C LYS A 133 -0.56 11.18 15.18
N TYR A 134 -1.27 11.84 14.27
CA TYR A 134 -1.65 11.27 12.98
C TYR A 134 -1.32 12.22 11.82
N GLU A 135 -1.20 11.64 10.64
CA GLU A 135 -1.18 12.35 9.37
C GLU A 135 -2.14 11.65 8.41
N HIS A 136 -2.97 12.41 7.72
CA HIS A 136 -3.90 11.96 6.71
C HIS A 136 -3.62 12.67 5.39
N VAL A 137 -3.40 11.93 4.33
CA VAL A 137 -3.09 12.44 2.99
C VAL A 137 -4.13 11.94 2.00
N TRP A 138 -4.59 12.83 1.12
CA TRP A 138 -5.57 12.54 0.07
C TRP A 138 -4.96 12.70 -1.31
N PHE A 139 -5.24 11.75 -2.18
CA PHE A 139 -4.92 11.77 -3.59
C PHE A 139 -6.21 11.62 -4.42
N LYS A 140 -6.25 12.28 -5.58
CA LYS A 140 -7.31 12.12 -6.57
C LYS A 140 -6.67 12.00 -7.94
N GLU A 141 -7.08 10.98 -8.72
CA GLU A 141 -6.52 10.69 -10.05
C GLU A 141 -4.98 10.67 -10.08
N GLY A 142 -4.39 10.17 -8.97
CA GLY A 142 -2.94 10.08 -8.81
C GLY A 142 -2.25 11.36 -8.32
N GLU A 143 -2.96 12.48 -8.25
CA GLU A 143 -2.43 13.77 -7.82
C GLU A 143 -2.71 14.03 -6.34
N PHE A 144 -1.74 14.66 -5.64
CA PHE A 144 -1.92 15.12 -4.27
C PHE A 144 -3.01 16.18 -4.18
N VAL A 145 -3.92 16.04 -3.21
CA VAL A 145 -5.03 16.99 -2.97
C VAL A 145 -4.75 17.83 -1.74
N LYS A 146 -4.61 17.18 -0.59
CA LYS A 146 -4.41 17.83 0.70
C LYS A 146 -3.82 16.86 1.72
N ARG A 147 -3.41 17.41 2.86
CA ARG A 147 -3.06 16.65 4.04
C ARG A 147 -3.58 17.33 5.30
N GLU A 148 -3.80 16.55 6.32
CA GLU A 148 -4.17 16.99 7.67
C GLU A 148 -3.34 16.24 8.70
N CYS A 149 -2.99 16.90 9.79
CA CYS A 149 -2.25 16.33 10.91
C CYS A 149 -2.92 16.73 12.23
N GLY A 150 -2.80 15.90 13.25
CA GLY A 150 -3.40 16.19 14.54
C GLY A 150 -2.99 15.20 15.62
N ASP A 151 -3.71 15.25 16.73
CA ASP A 151 -3.51 14.35 17.87
C ASP A 151 -4.26 13.03 17.66
N TRP A 152 -3.57 11.92 17.96
CA TRP A 152 -4.13 10.58 17.95
C TRP A 152 -4.30 10.07 19.38
N ASN A 153 -5.55 9.89 19.80
CA ASN A 153 -5.89 9.55 21.20
C ASN A 153 -6.35 8.09 21.38
N ASN A 154 -6.31 7.26 20.31
CA ASN A 154 -6.68 5.86 20.42
C ASN A 154 -5.51 5.04 21.03
N LYS A 155 -5.64 4.69 22.31
CA LYS A 155 -4.62 3.92 23.04
C LYS A 155 -4.61 2.42 22.68
N ASP A 156 -5.74 1.90 22.18
CA ASP A 156 -5.86 0.49 21.79
C ASP A 156 -5.21 0.22 20.42
N ASN A 157 -5.02 1.28 19.62
CA ASN A 157 -4.30 1.24 18.35
C ASN A 157 -3.30 2.43 18.31
N PRO A 158 -2.13 2.33 18.97
CA PRO A 158 -1.22 3.46 19.17
C PRO A 158 -0.38 3.78 17.94
N SER A 159 -0.24 2.84 17.00
CA SER A 159 0.52 3.02 15.76
C SER A 159 -0.04 2.12 14.66
N GLY A 160 0.15 2.55 13.40
CA GLY A 160 -0.26 1.78 12.23
C GLY A 160 -0.48 2.65 11.00
N THR A 161 -0.92 1.98 9.95
CA THR A 161 -1.27 2.64 8.68
C THR A 161 -2.61 2.11 8.16
N LEU A 162 -3.47 3.01 7.70
CA LEU A 162 -4.69 2.69 6.99
C LEU A 162 -4.59 3.28 5.58
N VAL A 163 -4.82 2.46 4.57
CA VAL A 163 -4.91 2.87 3.17
C VAL A 163 -6.27 2.49 2.64
N GLN A 164 -6.99 3.43 2.03
CA GLN A 164 -8.24 3.14 1.35
C GLN A 164 -8.27 3.79 -0.02
N TRP A 165 -8.83 3.07 -0.99
CA TRP A 165 -8.88 3.54 -2.37
C TRP A 165 -10.02 2.92 -3.16
N GLN A 166 -10.37 3.55 -4.27
CA GLN A 166 -11.32 3.02 -5.24
C GLN A 166 -10.63 2.88 -6.60
N PRO A 167 -10.38 1.64 -7.08
CA PRO A 167 -9.77 1.42 -8.40
C PRO A 167 -10.57 2.08 -9.52
N SER A 168 -9.88 2.59 -10.54
CA SER A 168 -10.50 3.26 -11.67
C SER A 168 -10.78 2.28 -12.81
N GLU A 169 -12.01 2.31 -13.35
CA GLU A 169 -12.43 1.56 -14.53
C GLU A 169 -11.71 2.00 -15.82
N GLU A 170 -10.98 3.11 -15.79
CA GLU A 170 -10.13 3.54 -16.89
C GLU A 170 -9.00 2.53 -17.16
N PHE A 171 -8.53 1.82 -16.11
CA PHE A 171 -7.33 0.98 -16.18
C PHE A 171 -7.60 -0.52 -16.07
N PHE A 172 -8.73 -0.92 -15.50
CA PHE A 172 -9.05 -2.30 -15.22
C PHE A 172 -10.33 -2.74 -15.95
N THR A 173 -10.29 -3.94 -16.53
CA THR A 173 -11.49 -4.57 -17.11
C THR A 173 -12.52 -4.84 -15.99
N HIS A 174 -12.03 -5.30 -14.84
CA HIS A 174 -12.80 -5.51 -13.62
C HIS A 174 -12.13 -4.73 -12.50
N THR A 175 -12.80 -3.71 -11.98
CA THR A 175 -12.29 -2.92 -10.85
C THR A 175 -12.32 -3.69 -9.54
N GLU A 176 -13.04 -4.82 -9.49
CA GLU A 176 -13.10 -5.71 -8.35
C GLU A 176 -11.77 -6.45 -8.17
N VAL A 177 -11.54 -6.85 -6.93
CA VAL A 177 -10.47 -7.76 -6.56
C VAL A 177 -10.91 -9.20 -6.85
N ASN A 178 -10.02 -10.00 -7.45
CA ASN A 178 -10.28 -11.45 -7.58
C ASN A 178 -10.15 -12.11 -6.21
N LEU A 179 -11.29 -12.28 -5.52
CA LEU A 179 -11.35 -12.81 -4.16
C LEU A 179 -10.78 -14.22 -4.03
N ASN A 180 -10.94 -15.07 -5.05
CA ASN A 180 -10.39 -16.42 -5.02
C ASN A 180 -8.85 -16.39 -5.00
N THR A 181 -8.25 -15.54 -5.82
CA THR A 181 -6.80 -15.34 -5.85
C THR A 181 -6.30 -14.81 -4.49
N ILE A 182 -6.97 -13.81 -3.93
CA ILE A 182 -6.58 -13.22 -2.64
C ILE A 182 -6.73 -14.22 -1.49
N LYS A 183 -7.82 -14.98 -1.43
CA LYS A 183 -8.01 -16.01 -0.40
C LYS A 183 -6.92 -17.09 -0.44
N GLN A 184 -6.52 -17.53 -1.61
CA GLN A 184 -5.42 -18.49 -1.76
C GLN A 184 -4.09 -17.86 -1.35
N LEU A 185 -3.82 -16.62 -1.77
CA LEU A 185 -2.61 -15.90 -1.39
C LEU A 185 -2.51 -15.74 0.13
N PHE A 186 -3.59 -15.32 0.81
CA PHE A 186 -3.56 -15.11 2.27
C PHE A 186 -3.31 -16.39 3.05
N LYS A 187 -3.87 -17.54 2.60
CA LYS A 187 -3.55 -18.86 3.18
C LYS A 187 -2.06 -19.18 3.12
N VAL A 188 -1.42 -18.87 2.01
CA VAL A 188 0.02 -19.11 1.84
C VAL A 188 0.83 -18.10 2.67
N LEU A 189 0.46 -16.82 2.65
CA LEU A 189 1.19 -15.76 3.34
C LEU A 189 1.25 -15.98 4.86
N VAL A 190 0.15 -16.36 5.50
CA VAL A 190 0.16 -16.61 6.96
C VAL A 190 1.00 -17.82 7.33
N CYS A 191 1.14 -18.80 6.44
CA CYS A 191 2.06 -19.94 6.63
C CYS A 191 3.53 -19.55 6.42
N LEU A 192 3.81 -18.58 5.55
CA LEU A 192 5.15 -18.02 5.36
C LEU A 192 5.53 -16.99 6.44
N CYS A 193 4.55 -16.46 7.16
CA CYS A 193 4.69 -15.46 8.21
C CYS A 193 4.00 -15.94 9.50
N PRO A 194 4.52 -16.98 10.19
CA PRO A 194 3.90 -17.52 11.40
C PRO A 194 3.69 -16.42 12.45
N GLY A 195 2.47 -16.36 13.02
CA GLY A 195 2.09 -15.33 13.97
C GLY A 195 1.43 -14.10 13.36
N LEU A 196 1.51 -13.92 12.03
CA LEU A 196 0.74 -12.89 11.33
C LEU A 196 -0.73 -13.31 11.23
N LYS A 197 -1.62 -12.38 11.56
CA LYS A 197 -3.05 -12.49 11.37
C LYS A 197 -3.51 -11.60 10.22
N ILE A 198 -4.26 -12.15 9.26
CA ILE A 198 -4.91 -11.39 8.20
C ILE A 198 -6.42 -11.59 8.33
N LEU A 199 -7.19 -10.51 8.35
CA LEU A 199 -8.65 -10.51 8.33
C LEU A 199 -9.13 -10.02 6.97
N LEU A 200 -9.92 -10.82 6.24
CA LEU A 200 -10.54 -10.42 4.97
C LEU A 200 -12.05 -10.36 5.15
N ASN A 201 -12.64 -9.16 5.16
CA ASN A 201 -14.05 -8.95 5.45
C ASN A 201 -14.51 -9.69 6.74
N GLY A 202 -13.62 -9.72 7.75
CA GLY A 202 -13.86 -10.43 9.02
C GLY A 202 -13.51 -11.93 9.01
N GLU A 203 -13.21 -12.55 7.85
CA GLU A 203 -12.71 -13.94 7.78
C GLU A 203 -11.22 -13.95 8.19
N GLU A 204 -10.89 -14.75 9.23
CA GLU A 204 -9.52 -14.80 9.76
C GLU A 204 -8.66 -15.83 9.01
N TYR A 205 -7.43 -15.42 8.69
CA TYR A 205 -6.33 -16.22 8.18
C TYR A 205 -5.17 -16.12 9.18
N TYR A 206 -4.75 -17.27 9.70
CA TYR A 206 -3.68 -17.36 10.70
C TYR A 206 -3.01 -18.73 10.65
N SER A 207 -1.70 -18.78 10.89
CA SER A 207 -0.94 -19.99 11.09
C SER A 207 0.02 -19.82 12.28
N ALA A 208 -0.05 -20.74 13.24
CA ALA A 208 0.88 -20.79 14.36
C ALA A 208 2.15 -21.59 14.04
N ASN A 209 2.04 -22.60 13.14
CA ASN A 209 3.10 -23.58 12.88
C ASN A 209 3.77 -23.38 11.51
N GLY A 210 3.38 -22.31 10.79
CA GLY A 210 3.95 -21.98 9.49
C GLY A 210 3.61 -23.00 8.41
N LEU A 211 4.60 -23.38 7.61
CA LEU A 211 4.42 -24.29 6.45
C LEU A 211 3.87 -25.65 6.83
N THR A 212 3.96 -26.09 8.09
CA THR A 212 3.38 -27.37 8.54
C THR A 212 1.85 -27.36 8.53
N ASP A 213 1.22 -26.19 8.54
CA ASP A 213 -0.23 -26.04 8.45
C ASP A 213 -0.75 -26.09 6.99
N LEU A 214 0.14 -26.16 5.99
CA LEU A 214 -0.22 -26.29 4.56
C LEU A 214 -0.30 -27.74 4.06
N VAL A 215 0.10 -28.71 4.88
CA VAL A 215 0.21 -30.13 4.49
C VAL A 215 -1.03 -30.93 4.90
#